data_05381d197d299c3052d0d96795db9b67
#
_entry.id   05381d197d299c3052d0d96795db9b67
#
_cell.length_a   1.000
_cell.length_b   1.000
_cell.length_c   1.000
_cell.angle_alpha   90.00
_cell.angle_beta   90.00
_cell.angle_gamma   90.00
#
_symmetry.space_group_name_H-M   'P 1'
#
loop_
_entity.id
_entity.type
_entity.pdbx_description
1 polymer ?
#
loop_
_entity_poly.entity_id
_entity_poly.type
_entity_poly.pdbx_seq_one_letter_code
_entity_poly.pdbx_strand_id
1 'polypeptide(L)'
;IRKIGQNGYEETMEAVAYTWFNRFAALRYMEVNGFLPSRVRVFSNGSGAFAPQILTEAMTVELEGLDRQRVADMMERQDNEGLYRYLLIAQCNALNEALPGMFERISNETELLFPAGLLKSDSVIAHMVQDIPEGDWTDAVQVIGWLYQFYISVRHEEVVDPIHGKEIAKEDIPAATQLFTTDWVVRYLVDNSIGRYWIERHPESRLTDKLEFFVRPKHGTGNVV
;
A
#
# COMPACT_ATOMS: atom_id res chain seq x y z
N ILE A 1 -18.65 6.05 -17.46
CA ILE A 1 -19.50 7.16 -17.97
C ILE A 1 -20.36 7.75 -16.86
N ARG A 2 -21.11 6.93 -16.07
CA ARG A 2 -21.99 7.45 -15.00
C ARG A 2 -21.23 8.22 -13.91
N LYS A 3 -20.10 7.71 -13.40
CA LYS A 3 -19.24 8.38 -12.41
C LYS A 3 -18.63 9.66 -12.98
N ILE A 4 -18.15 9.64 -14.23
CA ILE A 4 -17.60 10.83 -14.90
C ILE A 4 -18.68 11.91 -15.05
N GLY A 5 -19.94 11.53 -15.30
CA GLY A 5 -21.05 12.47 -15.37
C GLY A 5 -21.47 13.07 -14.03
N GLN A 6 -21.14 12.40 -12.90
CA GLN A 6 -21.48 12.85 -11.54
C GLN A 6 -20.36 13.68 -10.90
N ASN A 7 -19.12 13.25 -11.05
CA ASN A 7 -17.96 13.80 -10.33
C ASN A 7 -17.01 14.59 -11.24
N GLY A 8 -17.19 14.53 -12.56
CA GLY A 8 -16.23 15.07 -13.52
C GLY A 8 -15.15 14.06 -13.92
N TYR A 9 -14.43 14.39 -14.99
CA TYR A 9 -13.39 13.50 -15.55
C TYR A 9 -12.16 13.42 -14.64
N GLU A 10 -11.63 14.57 -14.23
CA GLU A 10 -10.40 14.68 -13.45
C GLU A 10 -10.52 13.95 -12.10
N GLU A 11 -11.58 14.24 -11.34
CA GLU A 11 -11.83 13.60 -10.04
C GLU A 11 -12.04 12.08 -10.17
N THR A 12 -12.71 11.63 -11.25
CA THR A 12 -12.88 10.19 -11.49
C THR A 12 -11.54 9.52 -11.81
N MET A 13 -10.70 10.17 -12.62
CA MET A 13 -9.37 9.64 -12.97
C MET A 13 -8.45 9.59 -11.76
N GLU A 14 -8.45 10.64 -10.95
CA GLU A 14 -7.66 10.69 -9.71
C GLU A 14 -8.07 9.60 -8.72
N ALA A 15 -9.36 9.41 -8.49
CA ALA A 15 -9.88 8.35 -7.61
C ALA A 15 -9.47 6.94 -8.10
N VAL A 16 -9.47 6.71 -9.42
CA VAL A 16 -9.02 5.42 -9.97
C VAL A 16 -7.50 5.26 -9.88
N ALA A 17 -6.74 6.31 -10.18
CA ALA A 17 -5.28 6.30 -10.05
C ALA A 17 -4.86 6.01 -8.59
N TYR A 18 -5.51 6.67 -7.62
CA TYR A 18 -5.32 6.42 -6.19
C TYR A 18 -5.64 4.97 -5.80
N THR A 19 -6.72 4.41 -6.34
CA THR A 19 -7.08 3.01 -6.09
C THR A 19 -6.00 2.04 -6.57
N TRP A 20 -5.47 2.24 -7.80
CA TRP A 20 -4.42 1.39 -8.34
C TRP A 20 -3.07 1.60 -7.65
N PHE A 21 -2.74 2.84 -7.30
CA PHE A 21 -1.54 3.14 -6.51
C PHE A 21 -1.53 2.35 -5.20
N ASN A 22 -2.62 2.43 -4.42
CA ASN A 22 -2.72 1.71 -3.14
C ASN A 22 -2.62 0.18 -3.33
N ARG A 23 -3.26 -0.37 -4.36
CA ARG A 23 -3.22 -1.80 -4.66
C ARG A 23 -1.83 -2.26 -5.05
N PHE A 24 -1.15 -1.50 -5.91
CA PHE A 24 0.22 -1.86 -6.32
C PHE A 24 1.20 -1.75 -5.15
N ALA A 25 1.13 -0.71 -4.35
CA ALA A 25 1.95 -0.58 -3.15
C ALA A 25 1.71 -1.73 -2.15
N ALA A 26 0.45 -2.09 -1.91
CA ALA A 26 0.10 -3.21 -1.04
C ALA A 26 0.57 -4.55 -1.60
N LEU A 27 0.34 -4.82 -2.89
CA LEU A 27 0.81 -6.05 -3.54
C LEU A 27 2.33 -6.15 -3.50
N ARG A 28 3.07 -5.05 -3.73
CA ARG A 28 4.53 -5.05 -3.63
C ARG A 28 5.00 -5.37 -2.22
N TYR A 29 4.42 -4.74 -1.22
CA TYR A 29 4.71 -5.04 0.18
C TYR A 29 4.43 -6.51 0.51
N MET A 30 3.28 -7.02 0.08
CA MET A 30 2.88 -8.41 0.36
C MET A 30 3.77 -9.43 -0.35
N GLU A 31 4.19 -9.17 -1.60
CA GLU A 31 5.06 -10.12 -2.31
C GLU A 31 6.46 -10.19 -1.71
N VAL A 32 7.03 -9.03 -1.30
CA VAL A 32 8.37 -8.99 -0.69
C VAL A 32 8.38 -9.71 0.66
N ASN A 33 7.33 -9.52 1.47
CA ASN A 33 7.21 -10.12 2.80
C ASN A 33 6.57 -11.53 2.80
N GLY A 34 6.24 -12.09 1.63
CA GLY A 34 5.67 -13.43 1.52
C GLY A 34 4.23 -13.54 2.06
N PHE A 35 3.47 -12.45 2.06
CA PHE A 35 2.09 -12.39 2.55
C PHE A 35 1.03 -12.69 1.49
N LEU A 36 1.43 -12.85 0.21
CA LEU A 36 0.49 -13.25 -0.83
C LEU A 36 0.02 -14.70 -0.60
N PRO A 37 -1.29 -14.96 -0.58
CA PRO A 37 -1.82 -16.32 -0.38
C PRO A 37 -1.29 -17.32 -1.39
N SER A 38 -1.16 -16.91 -2.65
CA SER A 38 -0.59 -17.70 -3.75
C SER A 38 0.90 -18.02 -3.57
N ARG A 39 1.62 -17.25 -2.74
CA ARG A 39 3.09 -17.26 -2.60
C ARG A 39 3.85 -17.03 -3.90
N VAL A 40 3.17 -16.57 -4.94
CA VAL A 40 3.74 -16.26 -6.26
C VAL A 40 3.90 -14.74 -6.37
N ARG A 41 5.09 -14.29 -6.75
CA ARG A 41 5.37 -12.86 -6.89
C ARG A 41 4.67 -12.28 -8.13
N VAL A 42 4.02 -11.13 -7.95
CA VAL A 42 3.17 -10.53 -9.00
C VAL A 42 3.90 -9.48 -9.83
N PHE A 43 5.00 -8.89 -9.32
CA PHE A 43 5.77 -7.85 -9.98
C PHE A 43 7.22 -8.24 -10.24
N SER A 44 7.78 -9.11 -9.41
CA SER A 44 9.18 -9.50 -9.49
C SER A 44 9.34 -11.02 -9.57
N ASN A 45 10.58 -11.47 -9.72
CA ASN A 45 10.96 -12.87 -9.56
C ASN A 45 11.64 -13.11 -8.20
N GLY A 46 12.07 -14.33 -7.95
CA GLY A 46 12.73 -14.72 -6.71
C GLY A 46 14.07 -14.01 -6.44
N SER A 47 14.70 -13.38 -7.45
CA SER A 47 15.90 -12.55 -7.28
C SER A 47 15.61 -11.07 -7.08
N GLY A 48 14.34 -10.66 -7.02
CA GLY A 48 13.93 -9.26 -6.89
C GLY A 48 13.94 -8.46 -8.20
N ALA A 49 14.28 -9.06 -9.33
CA ALA A 49 14.26 -8.39 -10.62
C ALA A 49 12.83 -8.20 -11.15
N PHE A 50 12.60 -7.14 -11.92
CA PHE A 50 11.33 -6.91 -12.61
C PHE A 50 11.10 -7.99 -13.68
N ALA A 51 10.51 -9.08 -13.27
CA ALA A 51 10.09 -10.20 -14.08
C ALA A 51 8.96 -10.93 -13.34
N PRO A 52 7.69 -10.58 -13.58
CA PRO A 52 6.55 -11.09 -12.83
C PRO A 52 6.48 -12.62 -12.85
N GLN A 53 6.74 -13.27 -11.72
CA GLN A 53 6.71 -14.72 -11.57
C GLN A 53 5.31 -15.28 -11.89
N ILE A 54 4.26 -14.53 -11.59
CA ILE A 54 2.88 -14.90 -11.86
C ILE A 54 2.61 -15.20 -13.35
N LEU A 55 3.36 -14.60 -14.27
CA LEU A 55 3.25 -14.91 -15.70
C LEU A 55 3.83 -16.29 -16.03
N THR A 56 4.96 -16.64 -15.44
CA THR A 56 5.59 -17.95 -15.68
C THR A 56 4.82 -19.08 -15.02
N GLU A 57 4.11 -18.78 -13.93
CA GLU A 57 3.31 -19.72 -13.18
C GLU A 57 1.79 -19.59 -13.44
N ALA A 58 1.39 -18.90 -14.51
CA ALA A 58 0.00 -18.60 -14.82
C ALA A 58 -0.92 -19.84 -14.87
N MET A 59 -0.40 -20.98 -15.32
CA MET A 59 -1.15 -22.23 -15.37
C MET A 59 -1.24 -22.99 -14.05
N THR A 60 -0.35 -22.69 -13.10
CA THR A 60 -0.24 -23.44 -11.84
C THR A 60 -0.66 -22.60 -10.62
N VAL A 61 -0.58 -21.26 -10.71
CA VAL A 61 -0.94 -20.39 -9.60
C VAL A 61 -2.36 -20.63 -9.10
N GLU A 62 -2.51 -20.79 -7.80
CA GLU A 62 -3.82 -21.00 -7.16
C GLU A 62 -4.43 -19.65 -6.77
N LEU A 63 -5.39 -19.19 -7.57
CA LEU A 63 -6.18 -17.98 -7.31
C LEU A 63 -7.65 -18.33 -7.43
N GLU A 64 -8.43 -17.92 -6.44
CA GLU A 64 -9.87 -18.13 -6.44
C GLU A 64 -10.53 -17.40 -7.62
N GLY A 65 -11.41 -18.10 -8.33
CA GLY A 65 -12.13 -17.57 -9.50
C GLY A 65 -11.29 -17.42 -10.77
N LEU A 66 -10.06 -17.94 -10.81
CA LEU A 66 -9.24 -17.93 -12.02
C LEU A 66 -9.75 -18.95 -13.05
N ASP A 67 -10.15 -18.46 -14.22
CA ASP A 67 -10.53 -19.29 -15.35
C ASP A 67 -9.29 -19.80 -16.10
N ARG A 68 -8.97 -21.08 -15.91
CA ARG A 68 -7.81 -21.74 -16.51
C ARG A 68 -7.87 -21.81 -18.05
N GLN A 69 -9.08 -21.97 -18.61
CA GLN A 69 -9.24 -21.99 -20.05
C GLN A 69 -8.91 -20.61 -20.66
N ARG A 70 -9.37 -19.54 -20.02
CA ARG A 70 -9.03 -18.17 -20.42
C ARG A 70 -7.53 -17.89 -20.34
N VAL A 71 -6.86 -18.38 -19.28
CA VAL A 71 -5.39 -18.29 -19.18
C VAL A 71 -4.72 -18.99 -20.34
N ALA A 72 -5.10 -20.24 -20.65
CA ALA A 72 -4.54 -21.02 -21.75
C ALA A 72 -4.76 -20.32 -23.11
N ASP A 73 -5.96 -19.80 -23.36
CA ASP A 73 -6.29 -19.09 -24.61
C ASP A 73 -5.44 -17.81 -24.78
N MET A 74 -5.18 -17.07 -23.69
CA MET A 74 -4.31 -15.87 -23.74
C MET A 74 -2.84 -16.25 -23.98
N MET A 75 -2.36 -17.31 -23.37
CA MET A 75 -1.01 -17.82 -23.60
C MET A 75 -0.82 -18.28 -25.04
N GLU A 76 -1.78 -19.02 -25.61
CA GLU A 76 -1.74 -19.48 -27.01
C GLU A 76 -1.69 -18.29 -27.98
N ARG A 77 -2.43 -17.23 -27.68
CA ARG A 77 -2.43 -15.97 -28.48
C ARG A 77 -1.22 -15.09 -28.24
N GLN A 78 -0.34 -15.45 -27.30
CA GLN A 78 0.80 -14.63 -26.85
C GLN A 78 0.38 -13.23 -26.37
N ASP A 79 -0.82 -13.11 -25.81
CA ASP A 79 -1.33 -11.86 -25.22
C ASP A 79 -0.80 -11.72 -23.78
N ASN A 80 0.48 -11.43 -23.64
CA ASN A 80 1.14 -11.31 -22.34
C ASN A 80 0.59 -10.14 -21.53
N GLU A 81 0.28 -9.01 -22.14
CA GLU A 81 -0.30 -7.84 -21.44
C GLU A 81 -1.72 -8.14 -20.96
N GLY A 82 -2.56 -8.75 -21.78
CA GLY A 82 -3.91 -9.16 -21.37
C GLY A 82 -3.88 -10.23 -20.29
N LEU A 83 -2.98 -11.21 -20.39
CA LEU A 83 -2.78 -12.23 -19.39
C LEU A 83 -2.32 -11.63 -18.06
N TYR A 84 -1.34 -10.74 -18.08
CA TYR A 84 -0.83 -10.08 -16.87
C TYR A 84 -1.90 -9.25 -16.17
N ARG A 85 -2.63 -8.46 -16.94
CA ARG A 85 -3.80 -7.71 -16.45
C ARG A 85 -4.82 -8.63 -15.78
N TYR A 86 -5.18 -9.73 -16.43
CA TYR A 86 -6.15 -10.69 -15.92
C TYR A 86 -5.68 -11.33 -14.61
N LEU A 87 -4.42 -11.73 -14.53
CA LEU A 87 -3.82 -12.31 -13.32
C LEU A 87 -3.75 -11.32 -12.16
N LEU A 88 -3.37 -10.05 -12.41
CA LEU A 88 -3.36 -9.00 -11.38
C LEU A 88 -4.77 -8.72 -10.83
N ILE A 89 -5.76 -8.66 -11.71
CA ILE A 89 -7.17 -8.48 -11.31
C ILE A 89 -7.64 -9.68 -10.47
N ALA A 90 -7.33 -10.90 -10.89
CA ALA A 90 -7.66 -12.11 -10.14
C ALA A 90 -6.98 -12.11 -8.76
N GLN A 91 -5.70 -11.72 -8.68
CA GLN A 91 -4.97 -11.61 -7.41
C GLN A 91 -5.60 -10.55 -6.49
N CYS A 92 -5.96 -9.38 -7.01
CA CYS A 92 -6.66 -8.37 -6.22
C CYS A 92 -8.02 -8.86 -5.72
N ASN A 93 -8.77 -9.56 -6.56
CA ASN A 93 -10.08 -10.10 -6.17
C ASN A 93 -9.98 -11.22 -5.12
N ALA A 94 -8.94 -12.06 -5.21
CA ALA A 94 -8.67 -13.08 -4.18
C ALA A 94 -8.33 -12.46 -2.82
N LEU A 95 -7.72 -11.28 -2.78
CA LEU A 95 -7.43 -10.56 -1.54
C LEU A 95 -8.64 -9.82 -0.93
N ASN A 96 -9.77 -9.72 -1.66
CA ASN A 96 -10.98 -9.06 -1.15
C ASN A 96 -11.50 -9.69 0.13
N GLU A 97 -11.42 -11.01 0.28
CA GLU A 97 -11.90 -11.71 1.47
C GLU A 97 -11.09 -11.31 2.72
N ALA A 98 -9.76 -11.24 2.59
CA ALA A 98 -8.87 -10.91 3.70
C ALA A 98 -8.81 -9.40 3.99
N LEU A 99 -8.86 -8.56 2.95
CA LEU A 99 -8.66 -7.11 3.02
C LEU A 99 -9.73 -6.35 2.20
N PRO A 100 -11.03 -6.44 2.57
CA PRO A 100 -12.12 -5.88 1.77
C PRO A 100 -12.04 -4.37 1.59
N GLY A 101 -11.50 -3.62 2.58
CA GLY A 101 -11.37 -2.17 2.49
C GLY A 101 -10.31 -1.68 1.51
N MET A 102 -9.28 -2.51 1.22
CA MET A 102 -8.21 -2.17 0.28
C MET A 102 -8.43 -2.79 -1.10
N PHE A 103 -8.92 -4.00 -1.13
CA PHE A 103 -9.17 -4.78 -2.35
C PHE A 103 -10.66 -4.99 -2.56
N GLU A 104 -11.43 -3.90 -2.64
CA GLU A 104 -12.80 -3.99 -3.12
C GLU A 104 -12.83 -4.72 -4.46
N ARG A 105 -13.86 -5.56 -4.68
CA ARG A 105 -13.99 -6.28 -5.95
C ARG A 105 -13.95 -5.31 -7.12
N ILE A 106 -13.06 -5.60 -8.06
CA ILE A 106 -12.88 -4.77 -9.24
C ILE A 106 -14.13 -4.91 -10.11
N SER A 107 -14.86 -3.80 -10.24
CA SER A 107 -15.98 -3.69 -11.15
C SER A 107 -15.51 -3.40 -12.57
N ASN A 108 -16.36 -3.66 -13.57
CA ASN A 108 -16.07 -3.37 -14.97
C ASN A 108 -15.59 -1.93 -15.22
N GLU A 109 -16.01 -0.96 -14.42
CA GLU A 109 -15.61 0.45 -14.56
C GLU A 109 -14.14 0.66 -14.15
N THR A 110 -13.73 0.10 -13.02
CA THR A 110 -12.33 0.17 -12.53
C THR A 110 -11.40 -0.66 -13.41
N GLU A 111 -11.91 -1.77 -13.98
CA GLU A 111 -11.18 -2.60 -14.94
C GLU A 111 -10.91 -1.88 -16.26
N LEU A 112 -11.86 -1.07 -16.75
CA LEU A 112 -11.68 -0.28 -17.97
C LEU A 112 -10.54 0.75 -17.86
N LEU A 113 -10.31 1.27 -16.67
CA LEU A 113 -9.27 2.26 -16.39
C LEU A 113 -7.98 1.62 -15.81
N PHE A 114 -7.82 0.31 -15.97
CA PHE A 114 -6.58 -0.37 -15.61
C PHE A 114 -5.41 0.18 -16.44
N PRO A 115 -4.27 0.51 -15.82
CA PRO A 115 -3.13 1.04 -16.56
C PRO A 115 -2.66 0.07 -17.64
N ALA A 116 -2.34 0.61 -18.82
CA ALA A 116 -1.80 -0.17 -19.93
C ALA A 116 -0.27 -0.19 -19.90
N GLY A 117 0.33 -1.22 -20.51
CA GLY A 117 1.78 -1.30 -20.69
C GLY A 117 2.55 -1.54 -19.40
N LEU A 118 1.98 -2.26 -18.45
CA LEU A 118 2.61 -2.53 -17.15
C LEU A 118 3.85 -3.45 -17.26
N LEU A 119 4.00 -4.20 -18.34
CA LEU A 119 5.18 -5.04 -18.59
C LEU A 119 6.35 -4.29 -19.24
N LYS A 120 6.16 -3.02 -19.61
CA LYS A 120 7.23 -2.22 -20.18
C LYS A 120 8.28 -1.87 -19.13
N SER A 121 9.54 -1.72 -19.57
CA SER A 121 10.68 -1.38 -18.72
C SER A 121 10.60 0.03 -18.10
N ASP A 122 9.77 0.90 -18.68
CA ASP A 122 9.48 2.27 -18.22
C ASP A 122 8.11 2.39 -17.53
N SER A 123 7.50 1.26 -17.15
CA SER A 123 6.22 1.25 -16.46
C SER A 123 6.38 1.65 -14.99
N VAL A 124 5.28 2.14 -14.39
CA VAL A 124 5.25 2.47 -12.96
C VAL A 124 5.61 1.27 -12.07
N ILE A 125 5.25 0.05 -12.47
CA ILE A 125 5.60 -1.17 -11.74
C ILE A 125 7.09 -1.48 -11.88
N ALA A 126 7.65 -1.31 -13.10
CA ALA A 126 9.09 -1.49 -13.32
C ALA A 126 9.91 -0.54 -12.44
N HIS A 127 9.54 0.75 -12.40
CA HIS A 127 10.18 1.73 -11.53
C HIS A 127 10.01 1.38 -10.05
N MET A 128 8.81 0.99 -9.61
CA MET A 128 8.58 0.58 -8.23
C MET A 128 9.47 -0.60 -7.79
N VAL A 129 9.74 -1.55 -8.71
CA VAL A 129 10.59 -2.72 -8.42
C VAL A 129 12.07 -2.39 -8.49
N GLN A 130 12.49 -1.53 -9.45
CA GLN A 130 13.90 -1.26 -9.73
C GLN A 130 14.48 -0.11 -8.90
N ASP A 131 13.67 0.93 -8.64
CA ASP A 131 14.14 2.16 -8.00
C ASP A 131 13.98 2.11 -6.47
N ILE A 132 13.12 1.22 -5.94
CA ILE A 132 12.94 1.02 -4.50
C ILE A 132 13.51 -0.34 -4.11
N PRO A 133 14.63 -0.39 -3.37
CA PRO A 133 15.24 -1.64 -2.92
C PRO A 133 14.28 -2.52 -2.12
N GLU A 134 14.35 -3.86 -2.28
CA GLU A 134 13.50 -4.78 -1.51
C GLU A 134 13.67 -4.63 0.00
N GLY A 135 14.86 -4.25 0.47
CA GLY A 135 15.11 -3.97 1.88
C GLY A 135 14.23 -2.87 2.47
N ASP A 136 13.81 -1.91 1.65
CA ASP A 136 12.92 -0.82 2.08
C ASP A 136 11.46 -1.27 2.22
N TRP A 137 11.12 -2.43 1.65
CA TRP A 137 9.80 -3.06 1.79
C TRP A 137 9.77 -4.14 2.87
N THR A 138 10.94 -4.65 3.30
CA THR A 138 11.03 -5.75 4.25
C THR A 138 10.74 -5.24 5.66
N ASP A 139 9.71 -5.79 6.31
CA ASP A 139 9.26 -5.41 7.66
C ASP A 139 8.97 -3.92 7.86
N ALA A 140 9.00 -3.13 6.78
CA ALA A 140 8.88 -1.68 6.79
C ALA A 140 7.49 -1.23 6.33
N VAL A 141 6.44 -1.50 7.11
CA VAL A 141 5.04 -1.07 6.82
C VAL A 141 4.97 0.44 6.55
N GLN A 142 5.84 1.21 7.17
CA GLN A 142 5.91 2.67 7.01
C GLN A 142 6.23 3.13 5.58
N VAL A 143 6.81 2.29 4.71
CA VAL A 143 7.02 2.64 3.30
C VAL A 143 5.71 2.97 2.59
N ILE A 144 4.63 2.25 2.92
CA ILE A 144 3.29 2.53 2.37
C ILE A 144 2.81 3.92 2.81
N GLY A 145 3.04 4.27 4.08
CA GLY A 145 2.69 5.59 4.60
C GLY A 145 3.48 6.72 3.93
N TRP A 146 4.78 6.53 3.69
CA TRP A 146 5.60 7.50 2.98
C TRP A 146 5.18 7.66 1.52
N LEU A 147 4.95 6.57 0.81
CA LEU A 147 4.45 6.60 -0.57
C LEU A 147 3.11 7.36 -0.65
N TYR A 148 2.21 7.11 0.31
CA TYR A 148 0.95 7.84 0.41
C TYR A 148 1.17 9.33 0.67
N GLN A 149 2.06 9.68 1.59
CA GLN A 149 2.35 11.08 1.92
C GLN A 149 2.97 11.82 0.72
N PHE A 150 3.84 11.18 -0.04
CA PHE A 150 4.37 11.76 -1.28
C PHE A 150 3.30 11.92 -2.34
N TYR A 151 2.42 10.93 -2.49
CA TYR A 151 1.30 11.02 -3.43
C TYR A 151 0.38 12.22 -3.11
N ILE A 152 0.05 12.43 -1.84
CA ILE A 152 -0.88 13.50 -1.42
C ILE A 152 -0.19 14.87 -1.31
N SER A 153 1.15 14.95 -1.33
CA SER A 153 1.90 16.19 -1.09
C SER A 153 1.56 17.29 -2.09
N VAL A 154 1.38 16.93 -3.35
CA VAL A 154 1.00 17.90 -4.41
C VAL A 154 -0.35 18.54 -4.07
N ARG A 155 -1.33 17.72 -3.70
CA ARG A 155 -2.65 18.22 -3.30
C ARG A 155 -2.59 19.01 -2.01
N HIS A 156 -1.76 18.61 -1.06
CA HIS A 156 -1.52 19.35 0.17
C HIS A 156 -1.00 20.77 -0.11
N GLU A 157 -0.01 20.93 -0.98
CA GLU A 157 0.54 22.23 -1.36
C GLU A 157 -0.50 23.14 -2.05
N GLU A 158 -1.39 22.56 -2.84
CA GLU A 158 -2.48 23.30 -3.49
C GLU A 158 -3.56 23.80 -2.51
N VAL A 159 -3.87 22.97 -1.50
CA VAL A 159 -4.97 23.19 -0.56
C VAL A 159 -4.54 24.06 0.61
N VAL A 160 -3.34 23.83 1.13
CA VAL A 160 -2.79 24.59 2.26
C VAL A 160 -2.02 25.80 1.71
N ASP A 161 -2.74 26.88 1.48
CA ASP A 161 -2.14 28.18 1.17
C ASP A 161 -1.85 28.94 2.46
N PRO A 162 -0.58 29.02 2.90
CA PRO A 162 -0.24 29.72 4.14
C PRO A 162 -0.40 31.25 4.05
N ILE A 163 -0.56 31.80 2.84
CA ILE A 163 -0.56 33.25 2.60
C ILE A 163 -1.98 33.81 2.56
N HIS A 164 -2.95 33.08 2.02
CA HIS A 164 -4.29 33.62 1.72
C HIS A 164 -5.42 33.08 2.62
N GLY A 165 -5.15 32.10 3.50
CA GLY A 165 -6.11 31.60 4.48
C GLY A 165 -7.45 31.14 3.87
N LYS A 166 -7.41 30.46 2.72
CA LYS A 166 -8.62 29.92 2.09
C LYS A 166 -9.31 28.92 3.00
N GLU A 167 -10.63 28.98 3.02
CA GLU A 167 -11.44 27.95 3.65
C GLU A 167 -11.22 26.61 2.89
N ILE A 168 -10.82 25.58 3.64
CA ILE A 168 -10.54 24.24 3.09
C ILE A 168 -11.87 23.55 2.81
N ALA A 169 -12.09 23.11 1.58
CA ALA A 169 -13.26 22.34 1.21
C ALA A 169 -13.28 21.00 1.96
N LYS A 170 -14.47 20.47 2.20
CA LYS A 170 -14.65 19.22 2.97
C LYS A 170 -13.89 18.03 2.37
N GLU A 171 -13.88 17.93 1.09
CA GLU A 171 -13.15 16.93 0.30
C GLU A 171 -11.63 17.04 0.43
N ASP A 172 -11.12 18.24 0.72
CA ASP A 172 -9.69 18.54 0.84
C ASP A 172 -9.15 18.41 2.27
N ILE A 173 -10.03 18.21 3.26
CA ILE A 173 -9.61 18.04 4.67
C ILE A 173 -8.56 16.93 4.82
N PRO A 174 -8.70 15.74 4.20
CA PRO A 174 -7.66 14.71 4.27
C PRO A 174 -6.30 15.18 3.76
N ALA A 175 -6.28 15.86 2.62
CA ALA A 175 -5.04 16.39 2.04
C ALA A 175 -4.39 17.45 2.95
N ALA A 176 -5.21 18.29 3.60
CA ALA A 176 -4.72 19.34 4.47
C ALA A 176 -4.22 18.85 5.84
N THR A 177 -4.76 17.76 6.36
CA THR A 177 -4.55 17.33 7.75
C THR A 177 -3.80 16.03 7.92
N GLN A 178 -3.73 15.18 6.91
CA GLN A 178 -3.04 13.89 7.00
C GLN A 178 -1.53 14.08 7.00
N LEU A 179 -0.90 13.65 8.08
CA LEU A 179 0.54 13.56 8.23
C LEU A 179 0.89 12.14 8.65
N PHE A 180 1.75 11.48 7.88
CA PHE A 180 2.28 10.18 8.27
C PHE A 180 3.25 10.35 9.44
N THR A 181 2.91 9.75 10.58
CA THR A 181 3.77 9.78 11.77
C THR A 181 4.83 8.69 11.65
N THR A 182 6.08 9.06 11.70
CA THR A 182 7.20 8.13 11.60
C THR A 182 7.22 7.13 12.76
N ASP A 183 7.68 5.90 12.51
CA ASP A 183 7.66 4.78 13.45
C ASP A 183 8.31 5.11 14.79
N TRP A 184 9.49 5.75 14.79
CA TRP A 184 10.18 6.08 16.02
C TRP A 184 9.39 7.05 16.93
N VAL A 185 8.62 7.98 16.34
CA VAL A 185 7.75 8.89 17.12
C VAL A 185 6.62 8.11 17.76
N VAL A 186 6.00 7.18 17.00
CA VAL A 186 4.93 6.32 17.53
C VAL A 186 5.46 5.47 18.68
N ARG A 187 6.60 4.80 18.50
CA ARG A 187 7.25 4.01 19.57
C ARG A 187 7.59 4.86 20.79
N TYR A 188 8.20 6.04 20.56
CA TYR A 188 8.49 6.96 21.66
C TYR A 188 7.24 7.32 22.47
N LEU A 189 6.14 7.64 21.78
CA LEU A 189 4.88 7.96 22.43
C LEU A 189 4.30 6.77 23.20
N VAL A 190 4.29 5.58 22.60
CA VAL A 190 3.78 4.35 23.25
C VAL A 190 4.64 3.98 24.46
N ASP A 191 5.97 3.96 24.31
CA ASP A 191 6.89 3.60 25.38
C ASP A 191 6.77 4.53 26.59
N ASN A 192 6.59 5.83 26.35
CA ASN A 192 6.54 6.85 27.38
C ASN A 192 5.13 7.17 27.91
N SER A 193 4.09 6.56 27.36
CA SER A 193 2.71 6.65 27.86
C SER A 193 2.23 5.31 28.43
N ILE A 194 1.75 4.42 27.58
CA ILE A 194 1.22 3.11 28.01
C ILE A 194 2.34 2.24 28.62
N GLY A 195 3.53 2.24 28.04
CA GLY A 195 4.69 1.52 28.54
C GLY A 195 5.06 1.98 29.95
N ARG A 196 5.15 3.30 30.15
CA ARG A 196 5.40 3.88 31.48
C ARG A 196 4.31 3.51 32.49
N TYR A 197 3.04 3.68 32.11
CA TYR A 197 1.90 3.31 32.95
C TYR A 197 1.95 1.83 33.39
N TRP A 198 2.34 0.95 32.47
CA TRP A 198 2.49 -0.49 32.78
C TRP A 198 3.63 -0.75 33.76
N ILE A 199 4.82 -0.20 33.49
CA ILE A 199 6.03 -0.40 34.30
C ILE A 199 5.81 0.09 35.74
N GLU A 200 5.16 1.23 35.93
CA GLU A 200 4.87 1.77 37.25
C GLU A 200 3.96 0.85 38.08
N ARG A 201 3.09 0.06 37.46
CA ARG A 201 2.16 -0.88 38.11
C ARG A 201 2.68 -2.30 38.19
N HIS A 202 3.63 -2.65 37.36
CA HIS A 202 4.23 -3.97 37.23
C HIS A 202 5.76 -3.87 37.24
N PRO A 203 6.36 -3.43 38.38
CA PRO A 203 7.82 -3.27 38.49
C PRO A 203 8.59 -4.57 38.32
N GLU A 204 7.94 -5.71 38.54
CA GLU A 204 8.48 -7.05 38.31
C GLU A 204 8.60 -7.40 36.81
N SER A 205 7.88 -6.69 35.95
CA SER A 205 7.96 -6.93 34.50
C SER A 205 9.27 -6.39 33.95
N ARG A 206 9.96 -7.17 33.14
CA ARG A 206 11.17 -6.72 32.43
C ARG A 206 10.83 -5.97 31.14
N LEU A 207 9.68 -5.30 31.09
CA LEU A 207 9.26 -4.57 29.90
C LEU A 207 10.23 -3.42 29.55
N THR A 208 10.79 -2.77 30.56
CA THR A 208 11.80 -1.69 30.40
C THR A 208 13.00 -2.11 29.54
N ASP A 209 13.36 -3.40 29.55
CA ASP A 209 14.50 -3.92 28.78
C ASP A 209 14.16 -4.08 27.28
N LYS A 210 12.87 -4.02 26.94
CA LYS A 210 12.34 -4.18 25.57
C LYS A 210 11.90 -2.88 24.93
N LEU A 211 11.80 -1.78 25.71
CA LEU A 211 11.34 -0.48 25.24
C LEU A 211 12.54 0.37 24.81
N GLU A 212 12.70 0.53 23.49
CA GLU A 212 13.86 1.21 22.88
C GLU A 212 13.90 2.71 23.19
N PHE A 213 12.75 3.35 23.22
CA PHE A 213 12.60 4.80 23.39
C PHE A 213 12.11 5.21 24.78
N PHE A 214 12.16 4.33 25.75
CA PHE A 214 11.70 4.62 27.09
C PHE A 214 12.64 5.59 27.83
N VAL A 215 12.11 6.73 28.22
CA VAL A 215 12.84 7.73 29.01
C VAL A 215 12.67 7.42 30.50
N ARG A 216 13.76 6.96 31.12
CA ARG A 216 13.76 6.72 32.57
C ARG A 216 13.63 8.05 33.33
N PRO A 217 12.69 8.13 34.30
CA PRO A 217 12.57 9.34 35.13
C PRO A 217 13.88 9.59 35.87
N LYS A 218 14.36 10.81 35.87
CA LYS A 218 15.43 11.21 36.77
C LYS A 218 14.90 11.12 38.20
N HIS A 219 15.67 10.50 39.12
CA HIS A 219 15.31 10.40 40.54
C HIS A 219 14.85 11.78 41.05
N GLY A 220 13.58 11.90 41.51
CA GLY A 220 13.02 13.10 42.11
C GLY A 220 11.83 13.75 41.47
N THR A 221 11.35 13.31 40.30
CA THR A 221 10.06 13.79 39.76
C THR A 221 8.95 12.85 40.21
N GLY A 222 8.11 13.39 41.13
CA GLY A 222 6.99 12.67 41.70
C GLY A 222 6.01 12.12 40.66
N ASN A 223 5.23 11.17 41.11
CA ASN A 223 4.17 10.48 40.38
C ASN A 223 3.39 11.44 39.49
N VAL A 224 3.39 11.19 38.19
CA VAL A 224 2.42 11.81 37.31
C VAL A 224 1.12 11.02 37.50
N VAL A 225 0.17 11.67 38.16
CA VAL A 225 -1.20 11.15 38.39
C VAL A 225 -1.93 11.05 37.07
#